data_6fe16e533f15947222ebe32a8931ec11
#
_entry.id   6fe16e533f15947222ebe32a8931ec11
#
_cell.length_a   1.000
_cell.length_b   1.000
_cell.length_c   1.000
_cell.angle_alpha   90.00
_cell.angle_beta   90.00
_cell.angle_gamma   90.00
#
_symmetry.space_group_name_H-M   'P 1'
#
loop_
_entity.id
_entity.type
_entity.pdbx_description
1 polymer ?
#
loop_
_entity_poly.entity_id
_entity_poly.type
_entity_poly.pdbx_seq_one_letter_code
_entity_poly.pdbx_strand_id
1 'polypeptide(L)'
;MPDHRSYVVFGVSLTDPSKYGSRIFKDMLAAGYQVYAVNPKGGELFGCRVYKTLADINGPIYGAILVVPPAAVMGAVEQCIERGIKEIYFQPGARDPRAHEKAVAAGIEAVESCFMAENGLW
;
A
#
# COMPACT_ATOMS: atom_id res chain seq x y z
N MET A 1 5.74 -13.78 13.20
CA MET A 1 6.06 -14.31 11.89
C MET A 1 5.11 -13.73 10.85
N PRO A 2 5.62 -13.16 9.75
CA PRO A 2 4.72 -12.67 8.70
C PRO A 2 4.00 -13.85 8.05
N ASP A 3 2.78 -13.63 7.63
CA ASP A 3 2.06 -14.63 6.86
C ASP A 3 2.58 -14.64 5.42
N HIS A 4 2.07 -15.52 4.59
CA HIS A 4 2.52 -15.66 3.20
C HIS A 4 1.81 -14.71 2.24
N ARG A 5 1.06 -13.73 2.76
CA ARG A 5 0.37 -12.75 1.95
C ARG A 5 1.35 -11.70 1.44
N SER A 6 1.09 -11.22 0.24
CA SER A 6 1.88 -10.13 -0.36
C SER A 6 1.13 -8.82 -0.21
N TYR A 7 1.86 -7.75 0.01
CA TYR A 7 1.28 -6.41 0.18
C TYR A 7 1.94 -5.42 -0.76
N VAL A 8 1.23 -4.35 -1.05
CA VAL A 8 1.76 -3.23 -1.82
C VAL A 8 1.58 -1.95 -1.02
N VAL A 9 2.60 -1.10 -0.99
CA VAL A 9 2.56 0.21 -0.34
C VAL A 9 2.48 1.27 -1.43
N PHE A 10 1.41 2.07 -1.40
CA PHE A 10 1.27 3.24 -2.25
C PHE A 10 1.75 4.46 -1.47
N GLY A 11 2.61 5.26 -2.09
CA GLY A 11 3.03 6.52 -1.49
C GLY A 11 4.41 6.52 -0.87
N VAL A 12 5.30 5.65 -1.33
CA VAL A 12 6.71 5.72 -0.91
C VAL A 12 7.36 6.97 -1.51
N SER A 13 8.30 7.56 -0.79
CA SER A 13 9.10 8.67 -1.28
C SER A 13 10.42 8.13 -1.82
N LEU A 14 10.78 8.55 -3.03
CA LEU A 14 12.03 8.16 -3.67
C LEU A 14 13.23 8.97 -3.18
N THR A 15 12.97 10.14 -2.59
CA THR A 15 14.00 11.10 -2.21
C THR A 15 14.19 11.27 -0.72
N ASP A 16 13.17 10.90 0.08
CA ASP A 16 13.22 11.07 1.53
C ASP A 16 12.80 9.79 2.22
N PRO A 17 13.76 8.95 2.65
CA PRO A 17 13.44 7.66 3.29
C PRO A 17 12.81 7.81 4.68
N SER A 18 12.78 9.02 5.24
CA SER A 18 12.11 9.26 6.53
C SER A 18 10.61 9.48 6.39
N LYS A 19 10.10 9.60 5.17
CA LYS A 19 8.66 9.74 4.94
C LYS A 19 7.92 8.46 5.33
N TYR A 20 6.68 8.63 5.73
CA TYR A 20 5.87 7.59 6.33
C TYR A 20 5.76 6.33 5.47
N GLY A 21 5.42 6.48 4.20
CA GLY A 21 5.29 5.32 3.28
C GLY A 21 6.61 4.59 3.07
N SER A 22 7.72 5.32 2.99
CA SER A 22 9.03 4.72 2.84
C SER A 22 9.45 3.95 4.09
N ARG A 23 9.12 4.49 5.27
CA ARG A 23 9.39 3.81 6.54
C ARG A 23 8.58 2.52 6.68
N ILE A 24 7.32 2.55 6.29
CA ILE A 24 6.47 1.36 6.30
C ILE A 24 7.08 0.29 5.39
N PHE A 25 7.43 0.66 4.16
CA PHE A 25 8.01 -0.27 3.21
C PHE A 25 9.31 -0.89 3.75
N LYS A 26 10.20 -0.05 4.27
CA LYS A 26 11.47 -0.51 4.85
C LYS A 26 11.25 -1.48 6.01
N ASP A 27 10.39 -1.12 6.94
CA ASP A 27 10.17 -1.92 8.13
C ASP A 27 9.45 -3.24 7.82
N MET A 28 8.56 -3.25 6.84
CA MET A 28 7.93 -4.48 6.37
C MET A 28 8.95 -5.41 5.72
N LEU A 29 9.86 -4.87 4.91
CA LEU A 29 10.95 -5.66 4.33
C LEU A 29 11.80 -6.28 5.43
N ALA A 30 12.16 -5.50 6.43
CA ALA A 30 12.98 -5.97 7.55
C ALA A 30 12.26 -7.05 8.37
N ALA A 31 10.94 -6.99 8.44
CA ALA A 31 10.13 -7.98 9.15
C ALA A 31 9.86 -9.25 8.35
N GLY A 32 10.35 -9.32 7.11
CA GLY A 32 10.20 -10.51 6.28
C GLY A 32 8.94 -10.58 5.43
N TYR A 33 8.19 -9.48 5.34
CA TYR A 33 7.01 -9.43 4.48
C TYR A 33 7.39 -9.41 3.01
N GLN A 34 6.57 -10.04 2.19
CA GLN A 34 6.65 -9.89 0.75
C GLN A 34 5.88 -8.61 0.41
N VAL A 35 6.60 -7.53 0.14
CA VAL A 35 5.99 -6.21 -0.03
C VAL A 35 6.59 -5.50 -1.24
N TYR A 36 5.72 -4.80 -1.97
CA TYR A 36 6.08 -4.04 -3.17
C TYR A 36 5.78 -2.57 -2.92
N ALA A 37 6.50 -1.70 -3.62
CA ALA A 37 6.31 -0.26 -3.52
C ALA A 37 5.83 0.32 -4.84
N VAL A 38 4.90 1.27 -4.77
CA VAL A 38 4.36 1.98 -5.94
C VAL A 38 4.55 3.47 -5.78
N ASN A 39 5.08 4.09 -6.83
CA ASN A 39 5.18 5.54 -6.96
C ASN A 39 5.10 5.85 -8.46
N PRO A 40 4.28 6.81 -8.91
CA PRO A 40 4.13 7.11 -10.34
C PRO A 40 5.43 7.40 -11.08
N LYS A 41 6.46 7.82 -10.38
CA LYS A 41 7.78 8.08 -10.97
C LYS A 41 8.59 6.80 -11.20
N GLY A 42 8.23 5.71 -10.56
CA GLY A 42 9.02 4.49 -10.61
C GLY A 42 10.37 4.67 -9.92
N GLY A 43 11.33 3.81 -10.25
CA GLY A 43 12.69 3.92 -9.73
C GLY A 43 13.07 2.79 -8.79
N GLU A 44 13.88 3.11 -7.79
CA GLU A 44 14.41 2.12 -6.85
C GLU A 44 14.47 2.72 -5.45
N LEU A 45 14.20 1.88 -4.45
CA LEU A 45 14.24 2.30 -3.05
C LEU A 45 14.66 1.11 -2.19
N PHE A 46 15.66 1.31 -1.33
CA PHE A 46 16.21 0.25 -0.46
C PHE A 46 16.61 -1.02 -1.24
N GLY A 47 17.15 -0.86 -2.44
CA GLY A 47 17.55 -1.97 -3.28
C GLY A 47 16.41 -2.70 -3.99
N CYS A 48 15.18 -2.19 -3.88
CA CYS A 48 14.00 -2.78 -4.49
C CYS A 48 13.45 -1.90 -5.59
N ARG A 49 12.89 -2.54 -6.62
CA ARG A 49 12.21 -1.80 -7.68
C ARG A 49 10.96 -1.11 -7.13
N VAL A 50 10.76 0.14 -7.54
CA VAL A 50 9.51 0.86 -7.29
C VAL A 50 8.71 0.85 -8.59
N TYR A 51 7.48 0.35 -8.53
CA TYR A 51 6.62 0.23 -9.69
C TYR A 51 5.81 1.48 -9.88
N LYS A 52 5.51 1.82 -11.13
CA LYS A 52 4.72 3.03 -11.43
C LYS A 52 3.24 2.82 -11.11
N THR A 53 2.74 1.62 -11.33
CA THR A 53 1.35 1.24 -11.05
C THR A 53 1.29 -0.16 -10.49
N LEU A 54 0.17 -0.48 -9.86
CA LEU A 54 -0.09 -1.81 -9.35
C LEU A 54 -0.12 -2.85 -10.47
N ALA A 55 -0.59 -2.47 -11.66
CA ALA A 55 -0.68 -3.37 -12.80
C ALA A 55 0.69 -3.87 -13.28
N ASP A 56 1.76 -3.12 -13.00
CA ASP A 56 3.11 -3.51 -13.41
C ASP A 56 3.71 -4.60 -12.53
N ILE A 57 3.11 -4.92 -11.40
CA ILE A 57 3.61 -5.93 -10.49
C ILE A 57 3.10 -7.30 -10.91
N ASN A 58 4.01 -8.24 -11.11
CA ASN A 58 3.64 -9.63 -11.41
C ASN A 58 3.46 -10.42 -10.12
N GLY A 59 2.51 -11.37 -10.14
CA GLY A 59 2.26 -12.24 -9.02
C GLY A 59 1.10 -11.78 -8.14
N PRO A 60 0.69 -12.63 -7.21
CA PRO A 60 -0.47 -12.34 -6.37
C PRO A 60 -0.16 -11.25 -5.33
N ILE A 61 -1.14 -10.37 -5.10
CA ILE A 61 -1.06 -9.36 -4.06
C ILE A 61 -2.35 -9.44 -3.25
N TYR A 62 -2.22 -9.65 -1.95
CA TYR A 62 -3.37 -9.79 -1.06
C TYR A 62 -3.93 -8.43 -0.63
N GLY A 63 -3.07 -7.55 -0.15
CA GLY A 63 -3.50 -6.30 0.45
C GLY A 63 -2.71 -5.09 0.00
N ALA A 64 -3.28 -3.92 0.22
CA ALA A 64 -2.66 -2.64 -0.11
C ALA A 64 -2.65 -1.73 1.11
N ILE A 65 -1.58 -0.96 1.24
CA ILE A 65 -1.42 0.03 2.30
C ILE A 65 -1.30 1.39 1.63
N LEU A 66 -2.28 2.25 1.86
CA LEU A 66 -2.34 3.55 1.21
C LEU A 66 -1.76 4.64 2.11
N VAL A 67 -0.66 5.24 1.67
CA VAL A 67 0.02 6.34 2.37
C VAL A 67 0.13 7.50 1.39
N VAL A 68 -1.00 7.91 0.84
CA VAL A 68 -1.06 8.96 -0.18
C VAL A 68 -1.98 10.09 0.28
N PRO A 69 -1.84 11.29 -0.28
CA PRO A 69 -2.76 12.38 0.05
C PRO A 69 -4.19 12.02 -0.32
N PRO A 70 -5.20 12.61 0.34
CA PRO A 70 -6.60 12.30 0.04
C PRO A 70 -6.95 12.37 -1.45
N ALA A 71 -6.38 13.32 -2.18
CA ALA A 71 -6.65 13.47 -3.61
C ALA A 71 -6.20 12.28 -4.46
N ALA A 72 -5.26 11.49 -3.96
CA ALA A 72 -4.73 10.33 -4.70
C ALA A 72 -5.35 9.00 -4.28
N VAL A 73 -6.18 8.99 -3.23
CA VAL A 73 -6.75 7.76 -2.67
C VAL A 73 -7.68 7.05 -3.65
N MET A 74 -8.54 7.79 -4.33
CA MET A 74 -9.50 7.18 -5.26
C MET A 74 -8.79 6.42 -6.39
N GLY A 75 -7.76 7.02 -6.98
CA GLY A 75 -6.99 6.35 -8.04
C GLY A 75 -6.33 5.06 -7.57
N ALA A 76 -5.80 5.07 -6.36
CA ALA A 76 -5.19 3.87 -5.77
C ALA A 76 -6.25 2.78 -5.52
N VAL A 77 -7.42 3.16 -5.01
CA VAL A 77 -8.52 2.22 -4.79
C VAL A 77 -8.96 1.59 -6.10
N GLU A 78 -9.08 2.38 -7.17
CA GLU A 78 -9.46 1.87 -8.48
C GLU A 78 -8.47 0.83 -9.00
N GLN A 79 -7.18 1.06 -8.82
CA GLN A 79 -6.16 0.07 -9.17
C GLN A 79 -6.32 -1.21 -8.35
N CYS A 80 -6.63 -1.08 -7.07
CA CYS A 80 -6.85 -2.24 -6.20
C CYS A 80 -8.05 -3.06 -6.63
N ILE A 81 -9.13 -2.39 -7.02
CA ILE A 81 -10.33 -3.07 -7.51
C ILE A 81 -10.02 -3.88 -8.76
N GLU A 82 -9.34 -3.28 -9.74
CA GLU A 82 -8.95 -3.96 -10.98
C GLU A 82 -8.06 -5.17 -10.71
N ARG A 83 -7.19 -5.09 -9.71
CA ARG A 83 -6.26 -6.17 -9.38
C ARG A 83 -6.88 -7.26 -8.53
N GLY A 84 -8.06 -7.05 -7.98
CA GLY A 84 -8.70 -8.04 -7.10
C GLY A 84 -8.07 -8.10 -5.71
N ILE A 85 -7.59 -6.98 -5.23
CA ILE A 85 -7.03 -6.84 -3.87
C ILE A 85 -8.13 -7.17 -2.85
N LYS A 86 -7.78 -7.88 -1.78
CA LYS A 86 -8.73 -8.33 -0.77
C LYS A 86 -8.90 -7.37 0.40
N GLU A 87 -7.86 -6.59 0.69
CA GLU A 87 -7.81 -5.75 1.88
C GLU A 87 -7.08 -4.45 1.58
N ILE A 88 -7.62 -3.33 2.05
CA ILE A 88 -6.95 -2.03 1.93
C ILE A 88 -6.87 -1.39 3.31
N TYR A 89 -5.66 -0.98 3.71
CA TYR A 89 -5.45 -0.16 4.88
C TYR A 89 -5.34 1.29 4.46
N PHE A 90 -6.29 2.10 4.92
CA PHE A 90 -6.27 3.54 4.74
C PHE A 90 -5.52 4.15 5.92
N GLN A 91 -4.23 4.41 5.74
CA GLN A 91 -3.40 4.97 6.80
C GLN A 91 -3.91 6.35 7.23
N PRO A 92 -3.61 6.79 8.46
CA PRO A 92 -3.98 8.15 8.87
C PRO A 92 -3.48 9.18 7.85
N GLY A 93 -4.39 10.08 7.42
CA GLY A 93 -4.09 11.04 6.37
C GLY A 93 -4.42 10.60 4.95
N ALA A 94 -4.72 9.33 4.74
CA ALA A 94 -5.09 8.79 3.43
C ALA A 94 -6.56 8.39 3.43
N ARG A 95 -7.44 9.31 3.82
CA ARG A 95 -8.87 9.04 3.96
C ARG A 95 -9.67 9.80 2.92
N ASP A 96 -10.57 9.09 2.26
CA ASP A 96 -11.53 9.63 1.30
C ASP A 96 -12.80 8.78 1.42
N PRO A 97 -13.90 9.33 1.98
CA PRO A 97 -15.11 8.56 2.18
C PRO A 97 -15.69 7.92 0.92
N ARG A 98 -15.58 8.59 -0.22
CA ARG A 98 -16.06 8.05 -1.51
C ARG A 98 -15.22 6.84 -1.93
N ALA A 99 -13.92 6.93 -1.76
CA ALA A 99 -13.02 5.84 -2.11
C ALA A 99 -13.24 4.65 -1.17
N HIS A 100 -13.45 4.92 0.10
CA HIS A 100 -13.77 3.90 1.09
C HIS A 100 -15.05 3.14 0.68
N GLU A 101 -16.10 3.87 0.37
CA GLU A 101 -17.37 3.26 -0.08
C GLU A 101 -17.19 2.43 -1.34
N LYS A 102 -16.40 2.92 -2.28
CA LYS A 102 -16.14 2.21 -3.53
C LYS A 102 -15.40 0.89 -3.28
N ALA A 103 -14.44 0.89 -2.38
CA ALA A 103 -13.71 -0.31 -2.00
C ALA A 103 -14.65 -1.34 -1.37
N VAL A 104 -15.48 -0.91 -0.42
CA VAL A 104 -16.44 -1.78 0.25
C VAL A 104 -17.45 -2.36 -0.75
N ALA A 105 -17.97 -1.52 -1.65
CA ALA A 105 -18.91 -1.97 -2.68
C ALA A 105 -18.31 -3.01 -3.62
N ALA A 106 -16.99 -3.00 -3.80
CA ALA A 106 -16.28 -3.96 -4.61
C ALA A 106 -15.90 -5.24 -3.84
N GLY A 107 -16.29 -5.35 -2.57
CA GLY A 107 -16.02 -6.52 -1.76
C GLY A 107 -14.67 -6.51 -1.07
N ILE A 108 -14.00 -5.36 -1.02
CA ILE A 108 -12.70 -5.23 -0.38
C ILE A 108 -12.89 -4.88 1.10
N GLU A 109 -12.13 -5.52 1.97
CA GLU A 109 -12.12 -5.17 3.38
C GLU A 109 -11.34 -3.86 3.56
N ALA A 110 -12.04 -2.81 3.99
CA ALA A 110 -11.45 -1.49 4.17
C ALA A 110 -11.18 -1.22 5.64
N VAL A 111 -9.90 -1.02 5.99
CA VAL A 111 -9.46 -0.79 7.35
C VAL A 111 -8.90 0.62 7.47
N GLU A 112 -9.54 1.47 8.27
CA GLU A 112 -9.06 2.82 8.51
C GLU A 112 -8.16 2.85 9.74
N SER A 113 -6.95 2.33 9.57
CA SER A 113 -5.99 2.20 10.67
C SER A 113 -4.57 2.06 10.11
N CYS A 114 -3.59 2.11 11.00
CA CYS A 114 -2.19 1.92 10.63
C CYS A 114 -1.86 0.43 10.59
N PHE A 115 -1.46 -0.07 9.42
CA PHE A 115 -1.06 -1.46 9.25
C PHE A 115 0.02 -1.86 10.25
N MET A 116 1.02 -1.00 10.45
CA MET A 116 2.16 -1.31 11.31
C MET A 116 1.75 -1.47 12.78
N ALA A 117 0.87 -0.60 13.26
CA ALA A 117 0.36 -0.68 14.62
C ALA A 117 -0.56 -1.88 14.81
N GLU A 118 -1.44 -2.15 13.84
CA GLU A 118 -2.37 -3.27 13.91
C GLU A 118 -1.65 -4.62 13.92
N ASN A 119 -0.48 -4.70 13.31
CA ASN A 119 0.28 -5.94 13.19
C ASN A 119 1.49 -6.00 14.14
N GLY A 120 1.56 -5.08 15.09
CA GLY A 120 2.60 -5.11 16.11
C GLY A 120 4.01 -4.77 15.62
N LEU A 121 4.12 -4.08 14.50
CA LEU A 121 5.42 -3.71 13.93
C LEU A 121 5.92 -2.36 14.42
N TRP A 122 5.03 -1.56 14.95
CA TRP A 122 5.35 -0.24 15.52
C TRP A 122 4.73 -0.08 16.90
#